data_5033954280aa0cd8b52f895f7dec0fd9
#
_entry.id   5033954280aa0cd8b52f895f7dec0fd9
#
_cell.length_a   1.000
_cell.length_b   1.000
_cell.length_c   1.000
_cell.angle_alpha   90.00
_cell.angle_beta   90.00
_cell.angle_gamma   90.00
#
_symmetry.space_group_name_H-M   'P 1'
#
loop_
_entity.id
_entity.type
_entity.pdbx_description
1 polymer ?
#
loop_
_entity_poly.entity_id
_entity_poly.type
_entity_poly.pdbx_seq_one_letter_code
_entity_poly.pdbx_strand_id
1 'polypeptide(L)'
;MSERPEPLQPALSEVAPAFVEMAHRIVWASVATVDAQGRPRTRILHPIWEWSGDELTGWIATAPTPVKRAHLDANPQVSLAYWDPSHDTCNAECRATWMFDEATRRRVWDLFANGPAPVGYDPAIVPVWADGPTSESFAALRLDPWRLRVFPGTVLIRGEGTVLTWHA
;
A
#
# COMPACT_ATOMS: atom_id res chain seq x y z
N MET A 1 -4.12 7.16 -42.13
CA MET A 1 -3.41 7.25 -40.84
C MET A 1 -3.65 5.93 -40.13
N SER A 2 -2.64 5.06 -40.07
CA SER A 2 -2.76 3.76 -39.37
C SER A 2 -2.63 4.07 -37.88
N GLU A 3 -3.70 3.89 -37.12
CA GLU A 3 -3.63 3.85 -35.66
C GLU A 3 -2.69 2.72 -35.27
N ARG A 4 -1.58 3.04 -34.60
CA ARG A 4 -0.80 2.02 -33.94
C ARG A 4 -1.69 1.37 -32.89
N PRO A 5 -1.80 0.04 -32.85
CA PRO A 5 -2.50 -0.59 -31.75
C PRO A 5 -1.84 -0.16 -30.45
N GLU A 6 -2.66 0.31 -29.51
CA GLU A 6 -2.21 0.60 -28.17
C GLU A 6 -1.57 -0.68 -27.59
N PRO A 7 -0.36 -0.60 -26.99
CA PRO A 7 0.23 -1.80 -26.41
C PRO A 7 -0.74 -2.37 -25.38
N LEU A 8 -1.03 -3.67 -25.50
CA LEU A 8 -1.88 -4.38 -24.54
C LEU A 8 -1.32 -4.18 -23.14
N GLN A 9 -2.11 -3.56 -22.29
CA GLN A 9 -1.75 -3.33 -20.90
C GLN A 9 -1.67 -4.67 -20.17
N PRO A 10 -0.62 -4.94 -19.34
CA PRO A 10 -0.54 -6.14 -18.54
C PRO A 10 -1.77 -6.30 -17.63
N ALA A 11 -2.24 -7.53 -17.47
CA ALA A 11 -3.32 -7.83 -16.54
C ALA A 11 -2.85 -7.66 -15.08
N LEU A 12 -3.77 -7.44 -14.16
CA LEU A 12 -3.45 -7.36 -12.72
C LEU A 12 -2.69 -8.61 -12.24
N SER A 13 -3.09 -9.79 -12.71
CA SER A 13 -2.45 -11.07 -12.39
C SER A 13 -0.98 -11.19 -12.83
N GLU A 14 -0.54 -10.37 -13.79
CA GLU A 14 0.85 -10.33 -14.24
C GLU A 14 1.71 -9.36 -13.42
N VAL A 15 1.10 -8.35 -12.82
CA VAL A 15 1.82 -7.28 -12.08
C VAL A 15 1.74 -7.45 -10.57
N ALA A 16 0.59 -7.86 -10.03
CA ALA A 16 0.36 -7.94 -8.59
C ALA A 16 1.35 -8.87 -7.85
N PRO A 17 1.72 -10.07 -8.33
CA PRO A 17 2.68 -10.91 -7.63
C PRO A 17 4.06 -10.25 -7.47
N ALA A 18 4.58 -9.63 -8.52
CA ALA A 18 5.87 -8.93 -8.49
C ALA A 18 5.81 -7.68 -7.60
N PHE A 19 4.68 -6.97 -7.61
CA PHE A 19 4.45 -5.84 -6.73
C PHE A 19 4.45 -6.26 -5.25
N VAL A 20 3.69 -7.31 -4.90
CA VAL A 20 3.59 -7.82 -3.53
C VAL A 20 4.94 -8.30 -3.03
N GLU A 21 5.69 -9.06 -3.85
CA GLU A 21 7.03 -9.53 -3.50
C GLU A 21 7.95 -8.35 -3.15
N MET A 22 8.04 -7.36 -4.03
CA MET A 22 8.91 -6.19 -3.83
C MET A 22 8.46 -5.34 -2.64
N ALA A 23 7.15 -5.06 -2.53
CA ALA A 23 6.60 -4.27 -1.43
C ALA A 23 6.83 -4.93 -0.07
N HIS A 24 6.62 -6.26 0.03
CA HIS A 24 6.82 -7.00 1.28
C HIS A 24 8.30 -7.16 1.64
N ARG A 25 9.19 -7.21 0.66
CA ARG A 25 10.63 -7.24 0.90
C ARG A 25 11.15 -5.89 1.42
N ILE A 26 10.64 -4.78 0.88
CA ILE A 26 11.02 -3.42 1.29
C ILE A 26 10.34 -3.01 2.59
N VAL A 27 9.10 -3.45 2.81
CA VAL A 27 8.25 -3.25 4.01
C VAL A 27 7.71 -1.83 4.15
N TRP A 28 8.59 -0.83 4.24
CA TRP A 28 8.22 0.55 4.55
C TRP A 28 7.91 1.36 3.30
N ALA A 29 6.74 1.98 3.29
CA ALA A 29 6.31 2.85 2.21
C ALA A 29 6.24 4.32 2.64
N SER A 30 6.66 5.22 1.77
CA SER A 30 6.27 6.62 1.83
C SER A 30 4.85 6.75 1.30
N VAL A 31 3.91 7.13 2.17
CA VAL A 31 2.48 7.23 1.84
C VAL A 31 2.06 8.69 1.80
N ALA A 32 1.64 9.16 0.63
CA ALA A 32 1.14 10.51 0.41
C ALA A 32 -0.39 10.57 0.53
N THR A 33 -0.88 11.57 1.25
CA THR A 33 -2.28 12.01 1.25
C THR A 33 -2.35 13.48 0.90
N VAL A 34 -3.50 13.97 0.46
CA VAL A 34 -3.67 15.34 -0.01
C VAL A 34 -4.73 16.04 0.84
N ASP A 35 -4.46 17.28 1.26
CA ASP A 35 -5.43 18.08 1.98
C ASP A 35 -6.50 18.69 1.05
N ALA A 36 -7.49 19.37 1.63
CA ALA A 36 -8.58 20.02 0.88
C ALA A 36 -8.12 21.12 -0.08
N GLN A 37 -6.87 21.62 0.06
CA GLN A 37 -6.26 22.61 -0.84
C GLN A 37 -5.34 21.98 -1.89
N GLY A 38 -5.31 20.64 -2.00
CA GLY A 38 -4.47 19.94 -2.97
C GLY A 38 -3.00 19.81 -2.54
N ARG A 39 -2.64 20.11 -1.28
CA ARG A 39 -1.25 20.03 -0.80
C ARG A 39 -0.93 18.62 -0.31
N PRO A 40 0.10 17.95 -0.86
CA PRO A 40 0.46 16.60 -0.43
C PRO A 40 1.22 16.62 0.90
N ARG A 41 1.03 15.55 1.69
CA ARG A 41 1.82 15.26 2.88
C ARG A 41 2.16 13.80 2.93
N THR A 42 3.45 13.49 3.11
CA THR A 42 3.95 12.11 3.20
C THR A 42 4.23 11.70 4.64
N ARG A 43 4.18 10.40 4.88
CA ARG A 43 4.64 9.73 6.11
C ARG A 43 5.06 8.31 5.78
N ILE A 44 5.91 7.74 6.62
CA ILE A 44 6.30 6.33 6.48
C ILE A 44 5.27 5.47 7.19
N LEU A 45 4.72 4.50 6.48
CA LEU A 45 3.77 3.51 6.99
C LEU A 45 4.17 2.12 6.50
N HIS A 46 3.56 1.11 7.11
CA HIS A 46 3.83 -0.30 6.86
C HIS A 46 2.56 -0.99 6.34
N PRO A 47 2.35 -1.05 5.03
CA PRO A 47 1.25 -1.80 4.46
C PRO A 47 1.56 -3.29 4.35
N ILE A 48 0.53 -4.14 4.57
CA ILE A 48 0.52 -5.54 4.14
C ILE A 48 -0.44 -5.68 2.96
N TRP A 49 -0.02 -6.42 1.93
CA TRP A 49 -0.80 -6.66 0.73
C TRP A 49 -1.26 -8.11 0.67
N GLU A 50 -2.52 -8.32 0.36
CA GLU A 50 -3.12 -9.62 0.13
C GLU A 50 -3.49 -9.75 -1.35
N TRP A 51 -2.95 -10.78 -2.00
CA TRP A 51 -3.26 -11.14 -3.38
C TRP A 51 -4.01 -12.47 -3.42
N SER A 52 -5.25 -12.47 -3.92
CA SER A 52 -6.11 -13.67 -4.01
C SER A 52 -6.02 -14.42 -5.35
N GLY A 53 -5.33 -13.83 -6.34
CA GLY A 53 -5.27 -14.32 -7.72
C GLY A 53 -6.10 -13.48 -8.70
N ASP A 54 -7.06 -12.72 -8.19
CA ASP A 54 -7.93 -11.82 -8.95
C ASP A 54 -8.11 -10.44 -8.31
N GLU A 55 -7.93 -10.33 -6.98
CA GLU A 55 -8.05 -9.08 -6.24
C GLU A 55 -6.78 -8.81 -5.42
N LEU A 56 -6.32 -7.56 -5.45
CA LEU A 56 -5.24 -7.07 -4.60
C LEU A 56 -5.79 -6.04 -3.61
N THR A 57 -5.59 -6.29 -2.33
CA THR A 57 -6.00 -5.39 -1.25
C THR A 57 -4.81 -5.09 -0.35
N GLY A 58 -4.60 -3.81 -0.04
CA GLY A 58 -3.61 -3.39 0.95
C GLY A 58 -4.26 -3.04 2.29
N TRP A 59 -3.53 -3.27 3.38
CA TRP A 59 -3.97 -2.96 4.74
C TRP A 59 -2.88 -2.21 5.49
N ILE A 60 -3.28 -1.14 6.19
CA ILE A 60 -2.41 -0.40 7.10
C ILE A 60 -3.05 -0.39 8.49
N ALA A 61 -2.31 -0.88 9.49
CA ALA A 61 -2.61 -0.66 10.90
C ALA A 61 -2.11 0.75 11.29
N THR A 62 -3.01 1.65 11.68
CA THR A 62 -2.62 3.04 11.95
C THR A 62 -3.60 3.76 12.87
N ALA A 63 -3.10 4.73 13.63
CA ALA A 63 -3.97 5.62 14.41
C ALA A 63 -4.73 6.59 13.48
N PRO A 64 -6.05 6.77 13.70
CA PRO A 64 -6.88 7.69 12.92
C PRO A 64 -6.71 9.14 13.40
N THR A 65 -5.48 9.68 13.26
CA THR A 65 -5.17 11.05 13.70
C THR A 65 -6.04 12.09 12.97
N PRO A 66 -6.35 13.25 13.60
CA PRO A 66 -7.20 14.28 12.99
C PRO A 66 -6.73 14.70 11.59
N VAL A 67 -5.43 14.82 11.36
CA VAL A 67 -4.86 15.22 10.06
C VAL A 67 -5.12 14.15 9.00
N LYS A 68 -4.87 12.85 9.30
CA LYS A 68 -5.14 11.77 8.35
C LYS A 68 -6.63 11.65 8.04
N ARG A 69 -7.48 11.81 9.07
CA ARG A 69 -8.94 11.80 8.91
C ARG A 69 -9.37 12.92 7.97
N ALA A 70 -8.99 14.17 8.27
CA ALA A 70 -9.35 15.32 7.45
C ALA A 70 -8.90 15.19 5.99
N HIS A 71 -7.69 14.67 5.74
CA HIS A 71 -7.19 14.45 4.39
C HIS A 71 -8.03 13.41 3.65
N LEU A 72 -8.22 12.22 4.22
CA LEU A 72 -8.89 11.11 3.57
C LEU A 72 -10.41 11.31 3.45
N ASP A 73 -11.03 12.06 4.37
CA ASP A 73 -12.42 12.46 4.27
C ASP A 73 -12.64 13.46 3.11
N ALA A 74 -11.65 14.35 2.87
CA ALA A 74 -11.70 15.31 1.76
C ALA A 74 -11.28 14.69 0.42
N ASN A 75 -10.26 13.82 0.43
CA ASN A 75 -9.74 13.15 -0.76
C ASN A 75 -9.21 11.75 -0.39
N PRO A 76 -9.93 10.68 -0.77
CA PRO A 76 -9.55 9.32 -0.44
C PRO A 76 -8.39 8.76 -1.28
N GLN A 77 -7.85 9.53 -2.23
CA GLN A 77 -6.75 9.08 -3.06
C GLN A 77 -5.43 9.16 -2.29
N VAL A 78 -4.65 8.09 -2.37
CA VAL A 78 -3.32 7.97 -1.77
C VAL A 78 -2.31 7.45 -2.78
N SER A 79 -1.06 7.84 -2.62
CA SER A 79 0.05 7.29 -3.39
C SER A 79 1.07 6.70 -2.44
N LEU A 80 1.49 5.47 -2.72
CA LEU A 80 2.51 4.75 -1.97
C LEU A 80 3.74 4.56 -2.84
N ALA A 81 4.92 4.81 -2.27
CA ALA A 81 6.19 4.57 -2.91
C ALA A 81 7.10 3.76 -1.99
N TYR A 82 7.65 2.68 -2.52
CA TYR A 82 8.69 1.84 -1.90
C TYR A 82 10.00 2.05 -2.62
N TRP A 83 11.09 2.03 -1.89
CA TRP A 83 12.44 2.11 -2.43
C TRP A 83 13.41 1.41 -1.49
N ASP A 84 14.41 0.76 -2.03
CA ASP A 84 15.52 0.18 -1.29
C ASP A 84 16.88 0.55 -1.90
N PRO A 85 18.00 0.29 -1.20
CA PRO A 85 19.35 0.62 -1.69
C PRO A 85 19.80 -0.10 -2.97
N SER A 86 19.08 -1.14 -3.43
CA SER A 86 19.31 -1.76 -4.74
C SER A 86 18.68 -0.95 -5.88
N HIS A 87 18.01 0.15 -5.54
CA HIS A 87 17.20 1.00 -6.42
C HIS A 87 15.93 0.32 -6.97
N ASP A 88 15.53 -0.79 -6.39
CA ASP A 88 14.19 -1.34 -6.65
C ASP A 88 13.14 -0.37 -6.14
N THR A 89 12.14 -0.11 -6.98
CA THR A 89 11.04 0.80 -6.66
C THR A 89 9.73 0.17 -7.07
N CYS A 90 8.74 0.21 -6.19
CA CYS A 90 7.37 -0.06 -6.59
C CYS A 90 6.39 0.98 -6.02
N ASN A 91 5.34 1.22 -6.77
CA ASN A 91 4.34 2.23 -6.44
C ASN A 91 2.94 1.64 -6.54
N ALA A 92 2.06 2.11 -5.66
CA ALA A 92 0.63 1.87 -5.74
C ALA A 92 -0.11 3.19 -5.57
N GLU A 93 -1.03 3.48 -6.48
CA GLU A 93 -2.01 4.55 -6.32
C GLU A 93 -3.35 3.90 -6.00
N CYS A 94 -3.95 4.32 -4.88
CA CYS A 94 -5.08 3.61 -4.28
C CYS A 94 -6.18 4.57 -3.86
N ARG A 95 -7.39 4.03 -3.79
CA ARG A 95 -8.44 4.58 -2.95
C ARG A 95 -8.28 4.02 -1.54
N ALA A 96 -8.20 4.89 -0.53
CA ALA A 96 -8.11 4.50 0.87
C ALA A 96 -9.47 4.61 1.56
N THR A 97 -9.81 3.62 2.38
CA THR A 97 -11.07 3.58 3.14
C THR A 97 -10.78 3.24 4.59
N TRP A 98 -11.26 4.07 5.51
CA TRP A 98 -11.21 3.79 6.94
C TRP A 98 -12.15 2.66 7.31
N MET A 99 -11.65 1.68 8.04
CA MET A 99 -12.41 0.55 8.58
C MET A 99 -12.39 0.65 10.10
N PHE A 100 -13.56 0.96 10.68
CA PHE A 100 -13.73 1.13 12.13
C PHE A 100 -14.53 0.01 12.77
N ASP A 101 -15.15 -0.85 11.97
CA ASP A 101 -15.88 -2.01 12.48
C ASP A 101 -14.93 -2.98 13.19
N GLU A 102 -15.43 -3.57 14.29
CA GLU A 102 -14.61 -4.41 15.16
C GLU A 102 -14.08 -5.66 14.45
N ALA A 103 -14.88 -6.26 13.58
CA ALA A 103 -14.50 -7.48 12.87
C ALA A 103 -13.29 -7.23 11.95
N THR A 104 -13.32 -6.16 11.16
CA THR A 104 -12.20 -5.78 10.29
C THR A 104 -10.97 -5.38 11.11
N ARG A 105 -11.14 -4.63 12.18
CA ARG A 105 -10.02 -4.22 13.05
C ARG A 105 -9.31 -5.44 13.67
N ARG A 106 -10.06 -6.43 14.18
CA ARG A 106 -9.51 -7.68 14.70
C ARG A 106 -8.80 -8.47 13.60
N ARG A 107 -9.43 -8.63 12.44
CA ARG A 107 -8.84 -9.32 11.30
C ARG A 107 -7.51 -8.68 10.87
N VAL A 108 -7.46 -7.37 10.75
CA VAL A 108 -6.23 -6.66 10.37
C VAL A 108 -5.17 -6.75 11.48
N TRP A 109 -5.57 -6.67 12.75
CA TRP A 109 -4.67 -6.92 13.86
C TRP A 109 -4.00 -8.29 13.75
N ASP A 110 -4.81 -9.35 13.53
CA ASP A 110 -4.32 -10.72 13.39
C ASP A 110 -3.45 -10.89 12.13
N LEU A 111 -3.78 -10.20 11.04
CA LEU A 111 -2.97 -10.18 9.82
C LEU A 111 -1.55 -9.68 10.09
N PHE A 112 -1.40 -8.61 10.88
CA PHE A 112 -0.09 -8.09 11.26
C PHE A 112 0.59 -8.98 12.30
N ALA A 113 -0.11 -9.43 13.33
CA ALA A 113 0.45 -10.24 14.42
C ALA A 113 0.94 -11.61 13.94
N ASN A 114 0.26 -12.22 12.96
CA ASN A 114 0.58 -13.55 12.45
C ASN A 114 1.24 -13.53 11.05
N GLY A 115 1.51 -12.33 10.50
CA GLY A 115 2.17 -12.17 9.21
C GLY A 115 3.58 -12.75 9.22
N PRO A 116 4.08 -13.24 8.06
CA PRO A 116 5.46 -13.73 7.97
C PRO A 116 6.44 -12.55 8.07
N ALA A 117 7.66 -12.84 8.58
CA ALA A 117 8.75 -11.87 8.49
C ALA A 117 9.07 -11.57 7.00
N PRO A 118 9.44 -10.34 6.64
CA PRO A 118 9.65 -9.16 7.49
C PRO A 118 8.40 -8.30 7.74
N VAL A 119 7.24 -8.64 7.16
CA VAL A 119 6.05 -7.78 7.21
C VAL A 119 5.20 -7.96 8.47
N GLY A 120 5.23 -9.14 9.09
CA GLY A 120 4.52 -9.39 10.34
C GLY A 120 5.21 -8.74 11.54
N TYR A 121 4.44 -8.20 12.46
CA TYR A 121 4.89 -7.73 13.77
C TYR A 121 3.72 -7.71 14.75
N ASP A 122 4.00 -7.79 16.04
CA ASP A 122 2.96 -7.65 17.07
C ASP A 122 2.53 -6.18 17.20
N PRO A 123 1.28 -5.81 16.81
CA PRO A 123 0.83 -4.43 16.93
C PRO A 123 0.80 -3.90 18.36
N ALA A 124 0.76 -4.77 19.38
CA ALA A 124 0.79 -4.38 20.80
C ALA A 124 2.11 -3.73 21.23
N ILE A 125 3.18 -3.83 20.43
CA ILE A 125 4.43 -3.08 20.68
C ILE A 125 4.23 -1.55 20.58
N VAL A 126 3.17 -1.10 19.92
CA VAL A 126 2.80 0.32 19.85
C VAL A 126 2.03 0.68 21.13
N PRO A 127 2.59 1.51 22.02
CA PRO A 127 2.01 1.69 23.37
C PRO A 127 0.54 2.14 23.40
N VAL A 128 0.13 2.97 22.43
CA VAL A 128 -1.27 3.44 22.33
C VAL A 128 -2.25 2.36 21.84
N TRP A 129 -1.75 1.19 21.46
CA TRP A 129 -2.53 0.02 21.03
C TRP A 129 -2.44 -1.15 22.03
N ALA A 130 -1.85 -0.94 23.19
CA ALA A 130 -1.67 -2.01 24.19
C ALA A 130 -2.98 -2.71 24.62
N ASP A 131 -4.13 -2.00 24.51
CA ASP A 131 -5.46 -2.54 24.76
C ASP A 131 -6.00 -3.44 23.61
N GLY A 132 -5.20 -3.64 22.57
CA GLY A 132 -5.52 -4.53 21.45
C GLY A 132 -6.33 -3.86 20.34
N PRO A 133 -6.94 -4.67 19.45
CA PRO A 133 -7.63 -4.20 18.25
C PRO A 133 -8.86 -3.33 18.52
N THR A 134 -9.39 -3.33 19.74
CA THR A 134 -10.53 -2.50 20.15
C THR A 134 -10.14 -1.13 20.68
N SER A 135 -8.83 -0.85 20.82
CA SER A 135 -8.33 0.46 21.22
C SER A 135 -8.88 1.57 20.30
N GLU A 136 -9.34 2.71 20.86
CA GLU A 136 -9.83 3.85 20.09
C GLU A 136 -8.75 4.47 19.17
N SER A 137 -7.49 4.30 19.54
CA SER A 137 -6.34 4.77 18.75
C SER A 137 -5.90 3.80 17.65
N PHE A 138 -6.54 2.61 17.51
CA PHE A 138 -6.29 1.66 16.45
C PHE A 138 -7.40 1.71 15.39
N ALA A 139 -7.02 1.80 14.13
CA ALA A 139 -7.92 1.62 13.01
C ALA A 139 -7.19 0.89 11.87
N ALA A 140 -7.96 0.22 11.03
CA ALA A 140 -7.49 -0.33 9.78
C ALA A 140 -7.78 0.65 8.64
N LEU A 141 -6.82 0.83 7.75
CA LEU A 141 -7.01 1.55 6.49
C LEU A 141 -6.90 0.54 5.36
N ARG A 142 -8.00 0.34 4.62
CA ARG A 142 -8.05 -0.48 3.42
C ARG A 142 -7.55 0.34 2.24
N LEU A 143 -6.75 -0.30 1.38
CA LEU A 143 -6.21 0.26 0.16
C LEU A 143 -6.69 -0.56 -1.03
N ASP A 144 -7.45 0.06 -1.92
CA ASP A 144 -7.91 -0.53 -3.17
C ASP A 144 -7.10 0.10 -4.32
N PRO A 145 -6.12 -0.61 -4.89
CA PRO A 145 -5.25 -0.05 -5.92
C PRO A 145 -6.00 0.10 -7.24
N TRP A 146 -5.76 1.22 -7.92
CA TRP A 146 -6.20 1.46 -9.29
C TRP A 146 -5.04 1.63 -10.26
N ARG A 147 -3.78 1.75 -9.74
CA ARG A 147 -2.57 1.71 -10.54
C ARG A 147 -1.43 1.09 -9.72
N LEU A 148 -0.66 0.22 -10.38
CA LEU A 148 0.56 -0.37 -9.85
C LEU A 148 1.71 -0.14 -10.82
N ARG A 149 2.92 0.01 -10.26
CA ARG A 149 4.15 0.04 -11.03
C ARG A 149 5.23 -0.71 -10.28
N VAL A 150 5.98 -1.57 -10.98
CA VAL A 150 7.17 -2.26 -10.47
C VAL A 150 8.33 -1.88 -11.37
N PHE A 151 9.37 -1.32 -10.77
CA PHE A 151 10.55 -0.83 -11.46
C PHE A 151 11.80 -1.45 -10.82
N PRO A 152 12.34 -2.54 -11.40
CA PRO A 152 13.58 -3.14 -10.91
C PRO A 152 14.76 -2.17 -11.03
N GLY A 153 15.60 -2.09 -10.01
CA GLY A 153 16.80 -1.24 -9.99
C GLY A 153 17.80 -1.56 -11.09
N THR A 154 17.80 -2.80 -11.59
CA THR A 154 18.61 -3.22 -12.75
C THR A 154 18.27 -2.43 -14.02
N VAL A 155 17.01 -2.03 -14.18
CA VAL A 155 16.60 -1.17 -15.30
C VAL A 155 17.30 0.18 -15.22
N LEU A 156 17.38 0.77 -14.02
CA LEU A 156 18.04 2.05 -13.80
C LEU A 156 19.57 1.94 -13.97
N ILE A 157 20.19 0.90 -13.39
CA ILE A 157 21.65 0.81 -13.25
C ILE A 157 22.29 0.18 -14.49
N ARG A 158 21.61 -0.76 -15.16
CA ARG A 158 22.16 -1.58 -16.24
C ARG A 158 21.38 -1.48 -17.55
N GLY A 159 20.19 -0.88 -17.54
CA GLY A 159 19.28 -0.93 -18.68
C GLY A 159 18.67 -2.33 -18.92
N GLU A 160 18.69 -3.20 -17.89
CA GLU A 160 18.24 -4.59 -17.97
C GLU A 160 17.01 -4.83 -17.12
N GLY A 161 16.05 -5.59 -17.64
CA GLY A 161 14.80 -5.93 -16.95
C GLY A 161 13.57 -5.30 -17.59
N THR A 162 12.42 -5.52 -16.97
CA THR A 162 11.14 -5.03 -17.47
C THR A 162 10.43 -4.23 -16.40
N VAL A 163 9.97 -3.04 -16.76
CA VAL A 163 9.06 -2.25 -15.93
C VAL A 163 7.64 -2.77 -16.15
N LEU A 164 6.98 -3.17 -15.07
CA LEU A 164 5.60 -3.60 -15.11
C LEU A 164 4.69 -2.45 -14.66
N THR A 165 3.60 -2.22 -15.37
CA THR A 165 2.59 -1.21 -15.01
C THR A 165 1.20 -1.77 -15.29
N TRP A 166 0.30 -1.58 -14.34
CA TRP A 166 -1.11 -1.93 -14.48
C TRP A 166 -2.00 -0.74 -14.06
N HIS A 167 -3.15 -0.61 -14.68
CA HIS A 167 -4.24 0.32 -14.30
C HIS A 167 -5.57 -0.43 -14.28
N ALA A 168 -6.51 -0.05 -13.36
CA ALA A 168 -7.88 -0.53 -13.36
C ALA A 168 -8.70 0.08 -14.50
#